data_8ef18ef24cc08432b7467ad07103a046
#
_entry.id   8ef18ef24cc08432b7467ad07103a046
#
_cell.length_a   1.000
_cell.length_b   1.000
_cell.length_c   1.000
_cell.angle_alpha   90.00
_cell.angle_beta   90.00
_cell.angle_gamma   90.00
#
_symmetry.space_group_name_H-M   'P 1'
#
loop_
_entity.id
_entity.type
_entity.pdbx_description
1 polymer ?
#
loop_
_entity_poly.entity_id
_entity_poly.type
_entity_poly.pdbx_seq_one_letter_code
_entity_poly.pdbx_strand_id
1 'polypeptide(L)'
;MFYFLGQLGDQLSALNVFIYITFRTGASMITALFFVFLFGPRIIAGLRVRQGKGQPIRDDGPQSHILTKAGTPTMGGLMILSGMIVATLLWANLANPYVWLVLLVTVGFGAVGFYDDYLKVTRSSHAGFGGKARLGIEALIACAAAYAVTSFGQPPFSTALAFPFVKDFLLNLGWLFIPFGAFVMVGAGNAVNLTDGLDGLAIVPVMIAAATFGLIAYLSGNAVFADYLQIHFVAGTGEIAVVCGAVIGAGLGFLWFNAPPAAIFMGDTGSLALGGMLGATAVATKHEIVLAIIGGLFVLEAVSVIIQVASFKLTGKRVFKMAPIHHHFEHLGWTESQVVIRFWIIAVVLALVGLATLKLR
;
A
#
# COMPACT_ATOMS: atom_id res chain seq x y z
N MET A 1 -2.45 -10.07 -19.83
CA MET A 1 -2.03 -10.45 -21.20
C MET A 1 -1.68 -11.94 -21.26
N PHE A 2 -0.70 -12.42 -20.53
CA PHE A 2 -0.31 -13.85 -20.52
C PHE A 2 -1.40 -14.81 -20.03
N TYR A 3 -2.33 -14.36 -19.19
CA TYR A 3 -3.51 -15.15 -18.81
C TYR A 3 -4.28 -15.70 -20.01
N PHE A 4 -4.43 -14.90 -21.08
CA PHE A 4 -5.16 -15.32 -22.28
C PHE A 4 -4.41 -16.38 -23.10
N LEU A 5 -3.08 -16.52 -22.94
CA LEU A 5 -2.34 -17.62 -23.55
C LEU A 5 -2.73 -18.97 -22.96
N GLY A 6 -3.14 -18.99 -21.69
CA GLY A 6 -3.65 -20.21 -21.05
C GLY A 6 -4.93 -20.75 -21.68
N GLN A 7 -5.72 -19.91 -22.36
CA GLN A 7 -6.91 -20.34 -23.12
C GLN A 7 -6.56 -21.17 -24.37
N LEU A 8 -5.28 -21.12 -24.79
CA LEU A 8 -4.76 -21.96 -25.87
C LEU A 8 -4.18 -23.29 -25.35
N GLY A 9 -4.38 -23.59 -24.07
CA GLY A 9 -3.88 -24.80 -23.40
C GLY A 9 -4.38 -26.11 -24.02
N ASP A 10 -5.57 -26.10 -24.62
CA ASP A 10 -6.10 -27.24 -25.35
C ASP A 10 -5.24 -27.62 -26.59
N GLN A 11 -4.52 -26.66 -27.16
CA GLN A 11 -3.62 -26.85 -28.29
C GLN A 11 -2.19 -27.16 -27.85
N LEU A 12 -1.75 -26.59 -26.76
CA LEU A 12 -0.41 -26.71 -26.18
C LEU A 12 -0.50 -26.79 -24.64
N SER A 13 -0.42 -28.01 -24.10
CA SER A 13 -0.60 -28.27 -22.65
C SER A 13 0.34 -27.46 -21.76
N ALA A 14 1.52 -27.09 -22.24
CA ALA A 14 2.46 -26.23 -21.52
C ALA A 14 1.88 -24.84 -21.22
N LEU A 15 0.93 -24.32 -22.01
CA LEU A 15 0.32 -23.01 -21.80
C LEU A 15 -0.71 -23.01 -20.66
N ASN A 16 -1.15 -24.19 -20.18
CA ASN A 16 -2.05 -24.29 -19.03
C ASN A 16 -1.47 -23.67 -17.76
N VAL A 17 -0.15 -23.56 -17.65
CA VAL A 17 0.50 -22.91 -16.49
C VAL A 17 0.06 -21.46 -16.30
N PHE A 18 -0.29 -20.74 -17.38
CA PHE A 18 -0.74 -19.36 -17.33
C PHE A 18 -2.15 -19.16 -16.75
N ILE A 19 -2.93 -20.23 -16.55
CA ILE A 19 -4.24 -20.18 -15.89
C ILE A 19 -4.07 -20.08 -14.37
N TYR A 20 -3.01 -20.69 -13.81
CA TYR A 20 -2.82 -20.79 -12.36
C TYR A 20 -2.43 -19.44 -11.75
N ILE A 21 -3.23 -18.96 -10.80
CA ILE A 21 -3.00 -17.69 -10.08
C ILE A 21 -1.64 -17.71 -9.38
N THR A 22 -1.27 -18.81 -8.74
CA THR A 22 0.01 -18.96 -8.01
C THR A 22 1.22 -18.76 -8.92
N PHE A 23 1.20 -19.36 -10.11
CA PHE A 23 2.26 -19.16 -11.10
C PHE A 23 2.33 -17.69 -11.55
N ARG A 24 1.18 -17.11 -11.89
CA ARG A 24 1.09 -15.72 -12.36
C ARG A 24 1.51 -14.72 -11.26
N THR A 25 1.21 -15.01 -9.99
CA THR A 25 1.65 -14.20 -8.86
C THR A 25 3.18 -14.19 -8.74
N GLY A 26 3.81 -15.38 -8.78
CA GLY A 26 5.28 -15.49 -8.76
C GLY A 26 5.94 -14.82 -9.97
N ALA A 27 5.39 -15.03 -11.15
CA ALA A 27 5.88 -14.43 -12.38
C ALA A 27 5.71 -12.89 -12.39
N SER A 28 4.61 -12.39 -11.87
CA SER A 28 4.35 -10.96 -11.68
C SER A 28 5.38 -10.32 -10.72
N MET A 29 5.65 -10.98 -9.59
CA MET A 29 6.67 -10.55 -8.63
C MET A 29 8.05 -10.46 -9.28
N ILE A 30 8.48 -11.51 -9.99
CA ILE A 30 9.78 -11.54 -10.67
C ILE A 30 9.85 -10.46 -11.75
N THR A 31 8.80 -10.31 -12.56
CA THR A 31 8.74 -9.29 -13.63
C THR A 31 8.86 -7.88 -13.05
N ALA A 32 8.13 -7.55 -11.98
CA ALA A 32 8.20 -6.24 -11.34
C ALA A 32 9.59 -5.98 -10.74
N LEU A 33 10.17 -6.97 -10.06
CA LEU A 33 11.52 -6.89 -9.50
C LEU A 33 12.56 -6.57 -10.57
N PHE A 34 12.59 -7.37 -11.66
CA PHE A 34 13.54 -7.15 -12.75
C PHE A 34 13.31 -5.83 -13.48
N PHE A 35 12.05 -5.41 -13.65
CA PHE A 35 11.74 -4.11 -14.22
C PHE A 35 12.37 -2.98 -13.40
N VAL A 36 12.21 -3.01 -12.07
CA VAL A 36 12.80 -1.99 -11.20
C VAL A 36 14.32 -2.05 -11.20
N PHE A 37 14.94 -3.22 -11.19
CA PHE A 37 16.40 -3.34 -11.30
C PHE A 37 16.96 -2.77 -12.62
N LEU A 38 16.28 -3.06 -13.73
CA LEU A 38 16.74 -2.65 -15.05
C LEU A 38 16.57 -1.15 -15.30
N PHE A 39 15.41 -0.60 -14.89
CA PHE A 39 15.07 0.80 -15.17
C PHE A 39 15.36 1.74 -14.00
N GLY A 40 15.50 1.21 -12.76
CA GLY A 40 15.73 1.99 -11.56
C GLY A 40 16.92 2.97 -11.67
N PRO A 41 18.11 2.54 -12.07
CA PRO A 41 19.25 3.47 -12.20
C PRO A 41 18.99 4.61 -13.18
N ARG A 42 18.26 4.35 -14.28
CA ARG A 42 17.90 5.39 -15.26
C ARG A 42 16.88 6.37 -14.69
N ILE A 43 15.89 5.87 -13.95
CA ILE A 43 14.86 6.70 -13.29
C ILE A 43 15.53 7.59 -12.23
N ILE A 44 16.41 7.03 -11.39
CA ILE A 44 17.15 7.77 -10.36
C ILE A 44 18.01 8.87 -11.01
N ALA A 45 18.76 8.54 -12.05
CA ALA A 45 19.58 9.52 -12.75
C ALA A 45 18.73 10.65 -13.36
N GLY A 46 17.60 10.30 -14.01
CA GLY A 46 16.68 11.28 -14.59
C GLY A 46 16.02 12.20 -13.55
N LEU A 47 15.64 11.65 -12.39
CA LEU A 47 15.09 12.44 -11.28
C LEU A 47 16.16 13.34 -10.66
N ARG A 48 17.37 12.84 -10.44
CA ARG A 48 18.49 13.64 -9.90
C ARG A 48 18.81 14.85 -10.74
N VAL A 49 18.86 14.69 -12.08
CA VAL A 49 19.08 15.81 -13.01
C VAL A 49 17.96 16.84 -12.94
N ARG A 50 16.70 16.39 -12.88
CA ARG A 50 15.53 17.29 -12.87
C ARG A 50 15.30 18.00 -11.54
N GLN A 51 15.63 17.36 -10.42
CA GLN A 51 15.40 17.88 -9.08
C GLN A 51 16.56 18.72 -8.53
N GLY A 52 17.76 18.61 -9.10
CA GLY A 52 18.94 19.39 -8.75
C GLY A 52 19.36 19.25 -7.28
N LYS A 53 18.65 19.94 -6.38
CA LYS A 53 18.92 19.96 -4.93
C LYS A 53 18.32 18.77 -4.16
N GLY A 54 17.56 17.88 -4.80
CA GLY A 54 16.84 16.80 -4.14
C GLY A 54 15.59 17.29 -3.39
N GLN A 55 15.09 16.43 -2.49
CA GLN A 55 13.91 16.77 -1.66
C GLN A 55 14.28 17.83 -0.61
N PRO A 56 13.46 18.89 -0.40
CA PRO A 56 13.60 19.78 0.74
C PRO A 56 13.52 19.01 2.06
N ILE A 57 14.50 19.17 2.95
CA ILE A 57 14.53 18.53 4.26
C ILE A 57 13.97 19.50 5.28
N ARG A 58 13.12 19.03 6.20
CA ARG A 58 12.52 19.87 7.24
C ARG A 58 13.56 20.30 8.26
N ASP A 59 13.57 21.59 8.60
CA ASP A 59 14.51 22.18 9.56
C ASP A 59 14.25 21.73 11.02
N ASP A 60 13.01 21.27 11.31
CA ASP A 60 12.58 20.79 12.63
C ASP A 60 12.82 19.30 12.86
N GLY A 61 13.38 18.58 11.85
CA GLY A 61 13.74 17.16 11.92
C GLY A 61 15.09 16.91 12.63
N PRO A 62 15.46 15.62 12.82
CA PRO A 62 16.77 15.26 13.36
C PRO A 62 17.92 15.85 12.54
N GLN A 63 18.91 16.48 13.22
CA GLN A 63 20.04 17.12 12.53
C GLN A 63 20.87 16.18 11.65
N SER A 64 20.91 14.86 12.01
CA SER A 64 21.53 13.84 11.20
C SER A 64 20.95 13.76 9.78
N HIS A 65 19.64 13.96 9.61
CA HIS A 65 18.98 13.92 8.32
C HIS A 65 19.41 15.06 7.40
N ILE A 66 19.65 16.25 7.95
CA ILE A 66 20.11 17.40 7.17
C ILE A 66 21.48 17.14 6.55
N LEU A 67 22.36 16.45 7.28
CA LEU A 67 23.72 16.17 6.85
C LEU A 67 23.82 14.97 5.88
N THR A 68 23.03 13.91 6.10
CA THR A 68 23.18 12.64 5.37
C THR A 68 22.24 12.50 4.19
N LYS A 69 21.08 13.16 4.20
CA LYS A 69 20.00 13.00 3.20
C LYS A 69 19.92 14.13 2.17
N ALA A 70 20.78 15.15 2.29
CA ALA A 70 20.81 16.27 1.33
C ALA A 70 21.17 15.80 -0.09
N GLY A 71 20.37 16.25 -1.09
CA GLY A 71 20.60 15.89 -2.50
C GLY A 71 20.04 14.55 -2.94
N THR A 72 19.41 13.77 -2.06
CA THR A 72 18.74 12.53 -2.43
C THR A 72 17.43 12.85 -3.18
N PRO A 73 17.20 12.32 -4.41
CA PRO A 73 15.98 12.57 -5.15
C PRO A 73 14.78 11.88 -4.48
N THR A 74 13.61 12.48 -4.63
CA THR A 74 12.31 11.90 -4.25
C THR A 74 11.55 11.37 -5.46
N MET A 75 10.29 10.94 -5.29
CA MET A 75 9.41 10.36 -6.31
C MET A 75 9.83 8.94 -6.76
N GLY A 76 10.51 8.19 -5.89
CA GLY A 76 10.82 6.78 -6.12
C GLY A 76 9.58 5.90 -6.31
N GLY A 77 8.42 6.39 -5.86
CA GLY A 77 7.12 5.78 -6.15
C GLY A 77 6.85 5.55 -7.64
N LEU A 78 7.41 6.39 -8.53
CA LEU A 78 7.32 6.17 -9.98
C LEU A 78 7.97 4.86 -10.41
N MET A 79 9.06 4.47 -9.78
CA MET A 79 9.75 3.21 -10.01
C MET A 79 8.87 2.02 -9.60
N ILE A 80 8.27 2.11 -8.41
CA ILE A 80 7.38 1.08 -7.86
C ILE A 80 6.14 0.95 -8.75
N LEU A 81 5.46 2.05 -9.03
CA LEU A 81 4.24 2.09 -9.83
C LEU A 81 4.46 1.56 -11.25
N SER A 82 5.54 1.99 -11.93
CA SER A 82 5.82 1.51 -13.28
C SER A 82 6.07 0.00 -13.32
N GLY A 83 6.88 -0.54 -12.40
CA GLY A 83 7.12 -1.98 -12.30
C GLY A 83 5.85 -2.78 -11.98
N MET A 84 5.06 -2.29 -11.01
CA MET A 84 3.80 -2.90 -10.63
C MET A 84 2.78 -2.90 -11.77
N ILE A 85 2.59 -1.76 -12.46
CA ILE A 85 1.63 -1.63 -13.57
C ILE A 85 2.01 -2.59 -14.70
N VAL A 86 3.27 -2.57 -15.13
CA VAL A 86 3.75 -3.45 -16.21
C VAL A 86 3.54 -4.92 -15.84
N ALA A 87 3.93 -5.35 -14.64
CA ALA A 87 3.77 -6.72 -14.21
C ALA A 87 2.30 -7.12 -14.10
N THR A 88 1.44 -6.25 -13.55
CA THR A 88 -0.01 -6.51 -13.44
C THR A 88 -0.65 -6.65 -14.82
N LEU A 89 -0.38 -5.75 -15.76
CA LEU A 89 -0.94 -5.81 -17.11
C LEU A 89 -0.49 -7.06 -17.88
N LEU A 90 0.72 -7.54 -17.65
CA LEU A 90 1.23 -8.76 -18.29
C LEU A 90 0.59 -10.02 -17.69
N TRP A 91 0.46 -10.12 -16.37
CA TRP A 91 0.16 -11.38 -15.70
C TRP A 91 -1.26 -11.50 -15.16
N ALA A 92 -1.95 -10.41 -14.79
CA ALA A 92 -3.30 -10.48 -14.28
C ALA A 92 -4.33 -10.79 -15.37
N ASN A 93 -5.47 -11.35 -14.96
CA ASN A 93 -6.65 -11.46 -15.81
C ASN A 93 -7.30 -10.08 -15.94
N LEU A 94 -7.08 -9.43 -17.07
CA LEU A 94 -7.58 -8.08 -17.33
C LEU A 94 -9.11 -8.02 -17.57
N ALA A 95 -9.80 -9.16 -17.67
CA ALA A 95 -11.25 -9.21 -17.68
C ALA A 95 -11.85 -9.11 -16.25
N ASN A 96 -11.02 -9.22 -15.22
CA ASN A 96 -11.47 -9.17 -13.83
C ASN A 96 -11.60 -7.72 -13.35
N PRO A 97 -12.79 -7.27 -12.88
CA PRO A 97 -13.01 -5.89 -12.45
C PRO A 97 -12.21 -5.50 -11.19
N TYR A 98 -11.93 -6.45 -10.28
CA TYR A 98 -11.16 -6.16 -9.08
C TYR A 98 -9.71 -5.80 -9.37
N VAL A 99 -9.11 -6.33 -10.43
CA VAL A 99 -7.77 -5.93 -10.88
C VAL A 99 -7.76 -4.46 -11.26
N TRP A 100 -8.73 -4.02 -12.05
CA TRP A 100 -8.84 -2.62 -12.45
C TRP A 100 -9.18 -1.71 -11.27
N LEU A 101 -10.06 -2.15 -10.38
CA LEU A 101 -10.40 -1.39 -9.17
C LEU A 101 -9.13 -1.06 -8.37
N VAL A 102 -8.35 -2.09 -8.00
CA VAL A 102 -7.13 -1.90 -7.20
C VAL A 102 -6.10 -1.09 -7.98
N LEU A 103 -5.92 -1.36 -9.27
CA LEU A 103 -4.96 -0.65 -10.11
C LEU A 103 -5.32 0.83 -10.26
N LEU A 104 -6.60 1.16 -10.51
CA LEU A 104 -7.06 2.55 -10.68
C LEU A 104 -6.97 3.36 -9.39
N VAL A 105 -7.29 2.77 -8.23
CA VAL A 105 -7.07 3.43 -6.94
C VAL A 105 -5.59 3.70 -6.73
N THR A 106 -4.73 2.70 -6.98
CA THR A 106 -3.28 2.84 -6.82
C THR A 106 -2.71 3.95 -7.71
N VAL A 107 -3.08 3.97 -8.98
CA VAL A 107 -2.64 5.00 -9.94
C VAL A 107 -3.22 6.36 -9.58
N GLY A 108 -4.50 6.42 -9.18
CA GLY A 108 -5.16 7.66 -8.80
C GLY A 108 -4.51 8.32 -7.57
N PHE A 109 -4.28 7.55 -6.51
CA PHE A 109 -3.57 8.03 -5.32
C PHE A 109 -2.11 8.37 -5.64
N GLY A 110 -1.46 7.56 -6.47
CA GLY A 110 -0.12 7.84 -6.97
C GLY A 110 -0.03 9.15 -7.77
N ALA A 111 -1.04 9.45 -8.59
CA ALA A 111 -1.09 10.71 -9.34
C ALA A 111 -1.28 11.93 -8.42
N VAL A 112 -2.09 11.80 -7.36
CA VAL A 112 -2.25 12.83 -6.33
C VAL A 112 -0.91 13.05 -5.61
N GLY A 113 -0.23 11.97 -5.20
CA GLY A 113 1.08 12.06 -4.57
C GLY A 113 2.16 12.62 -5.50
N PHE A 114 2.13 12.22 -6.78
CA PHE A 114 3.04 12.76 -7.79
C PHE A 114 2.90 14.28 -7.94
N TYR A 115 1.67 14.77 -7.97
CA TYR A 115 1.42 16.20 -8.07
C TYR A 115 1.90 16.95 -6.82
N ASP A 116 1.72 16.37 -5.64
CA ASP A 116 2.23 16.93 -4.38
C ASP A 116 3.77 17.01 -4.37
N ASP A 117 4.44 15.89 -4.69
CA ASP A 117 5.90 15.83 -4.80
C ASP A 117 6.44 16.80 -5.86
N TYR A 118 5.77 16.88 -7.02
CA TYR A 118 6.14 17.81 -8.10
C TYR A 118 6.10 19.27 -7.64
N LEU A 119 5.06 19.67 -6.89
CA LEU A 119 4.97 21.02 -6.36
C LEU A 119 6.05 21.30 -5.31
N LYS A 120 6.35 20.34 -4.43
CA LYS A 120 7.42 20.48 -3.42
C LYS A 120 8.79 20.68 -4.07
N VAL A 121 9.09 19.90 -5.09
CA VAL A 121 10.38 19.98 -5.83
C VAL A 121 10.49 21.26 -6.63
N THR A 122 9.47 21.61 -7.43
CA THR A 122 9.51 22.78 -8.31
C THR A 122 9.51 24.10 -7.57
N ARG A 123 8.81 24.16 -6.41
CA ARG A 123 8.76 25.36 -5.56
C ARG A 123 9.86 25.40 -4.50
N SER A 124 10.70 24.36 -4.42
CA SER A 124 11.72 24.19 -3.37
C SER A 124 11.15 24.50 -1.96
N SER A 125 9.94 24.03 -1.69
CA SER A 125 9.17 24.34 -0.49
C SER A 125 8.51 23.08 0.05
N HIS A 126 8.36 22.98 1.37
CA HIS A 126 7.59 21.92 2.03
C HIS A 126 6.08 22.07 1.80
N ALA A 127 5.59 23.22 1.37
CA ALA A 127 4.19 23.45 1.03
C ALA A 127 3.88 22.83 -0.34
N GLY A 128 3.48 21.58 -0.33
CA GLY A 128 3.00 20.84 -1.50
C GLY A 128 1.58 21.23 -1.90
N PHE A 129 0.83 20.25 -2.35
CA PHE A 129 -0.59 20.40 -2.68
C PHE A 129 -1.42 20.58 -1.40
N GLY A 130 -2.34 21.54 -1.40
CA GLY A 130 -3.11 21.88 -0.19
C GLY A 130 -3.83 20.66 0.39
N GLY A 131 -3.56 20.33 1.67
CA GLY A 131 -3.99 19.07 2.29
C GLY A 131 -5.50 18.80 2.21
N LYS A 132 -6.36 19.83 2.28
CA LYS A 132 -7.82 19.66 2.13
C LYS A 132 -8.19 19.26 0.71
N ALA A 133 -7.56 19.84 -0.31
CA ALA A 133 -7.81 19.52 -1.70
C ALA A 133 -7.29 18.11 -2.04
N ARG A 134 -6.10 17.75 -1.50
CA ARG A 134 -5.54 16.40 -1.60
C ARG A 134 -6.50 15.36 -1.05
N LEU A 135 -6.93 15.51 0.20
CA LEU A 135 -7.90 14.60 0.82
C LEU A 135 -9.23 14.55 0.08
N GLY A 136 -9.70 15.67 -0.47
CA GLY A 136 -10.93 15.72 -1.28
C GLY A 136 -10.84 14.87 -2.54
N ILE A 137 -9.72 14.94 -3.28
CA ILE A 137 -9.52 14.14 -4.50
C ILE A 137 -9.34 12.66 -4.14
N GLU A 138 -8.55 12.34 -3.11
CA GLU A 138 -8.42 10.97 -2.60
C GLU A 138 -9.78 10.38 -2.22
N ALA A 139 -10.63 11.17 -1.52
CA ALA A 139 -11.98 10.75 -1.12
C ALA A 139 -12.89 10.52 -2.33
N LEU A 140 -12.82 11.35 -3.37
CA LEU A 140 -13.59 11.14 -4.60
C LEU A 140 -13.20 9.85 -5.30
N ILE A 141 -11.92 9.58 -5.48
CA ILE A 141 -11.39 8.32 -6.06
C ILE A 141 -11.85 7.13 -5.23
N ALA A 142 -11.71 7.22 -3.91
CA ALA A 142 -12.07 6.15 -2.99
C ALA A 142 -13.59 5.90 -2.94
N CYS A 143 -14.43 6.94 -2.98
CA CYS A 143 -15.89 6.78 -3.07
C CYS A 143 -16.30 6.10 -4.38
N ALA A 144 -15.70 6.49 -5.51
CA ALA A 144 -15.94 5.85 -6.79
C ALA A 144 -15.56 4.37 -6.78
N ALA A 145 -14.41 4.04 -6.17
CA ALA A 145 -13.96 2.66 -5.99
C ALA A 145 -14.88 1.86 -5.06
N ALA A 146 -15.26 2.42 -3.91
CA ALA A 146 -16.19 1.77 -2.98
C ALA A 146 -17.57 1.53 -3.64
N TYR A 147 -18.06 2.48 -4.41
CA TYR A 147 -19.28 2.30 -5.21
C TYR A 147 -19.13 1.17 -6.23
N ALA A 148 -18.00 1.12 -6.94
CA ALA A 148 -17.72 0.02 -7.87
C ALA A 148 -17.73 -1.34 -7.19
N VAL A 149 -17.15 -1.47 -5.99
CA VAL A 149 -17.20 -2.72 -5.19
C VAL A 149 -18.64 -3.12 -4.87
N THR A 150 -19.52 -2.16 -4.55
CA THR A 150 -20.93 -2.47 -4.31
C THR A 150 -21.66 -2.94 -5.57
N SER A 151 -21.21 -2.49 -6.74
CA SER A 151 -21.82 -2.83 -8.04
C SER A 151 -21.37 -4.20 -8.57
N PHE A 152 -20.12 -4.63 -8.30
CA PHE A 152 -19.62 -5.95 -8.72
C PHE A 152 -19.94 -7.03 -7.70
N GLY A 153 -20.06 -6.65 -6.43
CA GLY A 153 -20.25 -7.56 -5.32
C GLY A 153 -21.64 -8.23 -5.37
N GLN A 154 -21.67 -9.49 -4.96
CA GLN A 154 -22.93 -10.20 -4.81
C GLN A 154 -23.51 -10.00 -3.41
N PRO A 155 -24.84 -9.83 -3.26
CA PRO A 155 -25.49 -9.86 -1.96
C PRO A 155 -25.21 -11.18 -1.22
N PRO A 156 -25.07 -11.17 0.12
CA PRO A 156 -25.18 -10.01 1.02
C PRO A 156 -23.89 -9.21 1.17
N PHE A 157 -22.78 -9.64 0.55
CA PHE A 157 -21.44 -9.08 0.78
C PHE A 157 -21.20 -7.73 0.10
N SER A 158 -21.99 -7.34 -0.88
CA SER A 158 -21.76 -6.09 -1.64
C SER A 158 -21.64 -4.86 -0.75
N THR A 159 -22.48 -4.76 0.30
CA THR A 159 -22.54 -3.61 1.23
C THR A 159 -22.31 -3.99 2.69
N ALA A 160 -21.90 -5.23 2.96
CA ALA A 160 -21.68 -5.72 4.31
C ALA A 160 -20.23 -5.52 4.77
N LEU A 161 -20.08 -5.24 6.06
CA LEU A 161 -18.84 -5.28 6.81
C LEU A 161 -18.74 -6.61 7.56
N ALA A 162 -17.65 -7.34 7.33
CA ALA A 162 -17.36 -8.58 8.06
C ALA A 162 -16.48 -8.29 9.28
N PHE A 163 -16.81 -8.94 10.40
CA PHE A 163 -16.03 -8.83 11.63
C PHE A 163 -15.08 -10.03 11.79
N PRO A 164 -13.76 -9.80 11.98
CA PRO A 164 -12.88 -10.87 12.42
C PRO A 164 -13.34 -11.37 13.79
N PHE A 165 -13.11 -12.64 14.11
CA PHE A 165 -13.47 -13.32 15.36
C PHE A 165 -14.96 -13.63 15.56
N VAL A 166 -15.87 -13.09 14.76
CA VAL A 166 -17.32 -13.36 14.89
C VAL A 166 -17.82 -13.98 13.60
N LYS A 167 -17.97 -15.30 13.61
CA LYS A 167 -18.51 -16.07 12.49
C LYS A 167 -19.95 -15.64 12.21
N ASP A 168 -20.30 -15.59 10.95
CA ASP A 168 -21.65 -15.33 10.45
C ASP A 168 -22.22 -13.93 10.77
N PHE A 169 -21.47 -13.07 11.47
CA PHE A 169 -21.92 -11.70 11.73
C PHE A 169 -21.50 -10.76 10.61
N LEU A 170 -22.47 -10.33 9.83
CA LEU A 170 -22.34 -9.35 8.77
C LEU A 170 -23.17 -8.12 9.10
N LEU A 171 -22.51 -6.99 9.27
CA LEU A 171 -23.20 -5.71 9.43
C LEU A 171 -23.46 -5.10 8.05
N ASN A 172 -24.71 -5.14 7.60
CA ASN A 172 -25.07 -4.49 6.36
C ASN A 172 -25.12 -2.96 6.55
N LEU A 173 -24.17 -2.27 5.97
CA LEU A 173 -24.09 -0.80 6.00
C LEU A 173 -24.95 -0.12 4.93
N GLY A 174 -25.46 -0.88 3.96
CA GLY A 174 -26.18 -0.32 2.83
C GLY A 174 -25.33 0.74 2.11
N TRP A 175 -25.93 1.90 1.80
CA TRP A 175 -25.21 2.99 1.14
C TRP A 175 -24.06 3.61 1.96
N LEU A 176 -24.07 3.44 3.30
CA LEU A 176 -23.00 3.89 4.19
C LEU A 176 -21.69 3.12 3.97
N PHE A 177 -21.75 1.99 3.26
CA PHE A 177 -20.55 1.26 2.88
C PHE A 177 -19.61 2.11 1.99
N ILE A 178 -20.16 3.00 1.16
CA ILE A 178 -19.38 3.87 0.26
C ILE A 178 -18.47 4.82 1.07
N PRO A 179 -18.99 5.68 1.96
CA PRO A 179 -18.13 6.54 2.78
C PRO A 179 -17.23 5.76 3.73
N PHE A 180 -17.65 4.59 4.22
CA PHE A 180 -16.82 3.72 5.05
C PHE A 180 -15.64 3.14 4.25
N GLY A 181 -15.88 2.57 3.07
CA GLY A 181 -14.81 2.06 2.19
C GLY A 181 -13.85 3.17 1.76
N ALA A 182 -14.38 4.36 1.48
CA ALA A 182 -13.56 5.54 1.17
C ALA A 182 -12.69 5.93 2.37
N PHE A 183 -13.24 5.94 3.59
CA PHE A 183 -12.48 6.18 4.82
C PHE A 183 -11.33 5.18 5.00
N VAL A 184 -11.58 3.89 4.73
CA VAL A 184 -10.53 2.85 4.81
C VAL A 184 -9.41 3.12 3.81
N MET A 185 -9.74 3.41 2.54
CA MET A 185 -8.75 3.65 1.49
C MET A 185 -7.93 4.93 1.74
N VAL A 186 -8.60 6.04 2.05
CA VAL A 186 -7.93 7.33 2.35
C VAL A 186 -7.11 7.23 3.63
N GLY A 187 -7.67 6.58 4.66
CA GLY A 187 -6.98 6.33 5.92
C GLY A 187 -5.69 5.53 5.72
N ALA A 188 -5.76 4.43 4.97
CA ALA A 188 -4.60 3.61 4.65
C ALA A 188 -3.56 4.39 3.82
N GLY A 189 -3.99 5.14 2.79
CA GLY A 189 -3.12 5.98 1.98
C GLY A 189 -2.30 6.94 2.83
N ASN A 190 -2.98 7.72 3.66
CA ASN A 190 -2.33 8.72 4.50
C ASN A 190 -1.53 8.10 5.65
N ALA A 191 -1.94 6.96 6.20
CA ALA A 191 -1.19 6.26 7.25
C ALA A 191 0.16 5.73 6.75
N VAL A 192 0.19 5.13 5.55
CA VAL A 192 1.44 4.71 4.90
C VAL A 192 2.31 5.93 4.58
N ASN A 193 1.72 7.03 4.11
CA ASN A 193 2.45 8.27 3.83
C ASN A 193 3.11 8.86 5.10
N LEU A 194 2.42 8.85 6.24
CA LEU A 194 2.99 9.28 7.52
C LEU A 194 4.13 8.36 8.01
N THR A 195 4.13 7.10 7.61
CA THR A 195 5.17 6.12 7.99
C THR A 195 6.44 6.26 7.15
N ASP A 196 6.37 6.91 5.97
CA ASP A 196 7.51 7.06 5.05
C ASP A 196 8.47 8.18 5.49
N GLY A 197 8.97 8.09 6.72
CA GLY A 197 9.88 9.09 7.31
C GLY A 197 11.34 8.66 7.39
N LEU A 198 11.64 7.34 7.32
CA LEU A 198 12.97 6.77 7.40
C LEU A 198 13.24 5.82 6.23
N ASP A 199 14.52 5.68 5.86
CA ASP A 199 14.96 4.85 4.75
C ASP A 199 14.54 3.38 4.95
N GLY A 200 13.73 2.85 4.02
CA GLY A 200 13.22 1.47 4.08
C GLY A 200 12.07 1.23 5.06
N LEU A 201 11.68 2.22 5.88
CA LEU A 201 10.69 2.02 6.95
C LEU A 201 9.33 1.63 6.42
N ALA A 202 8.79 2.32 5.43
CA ALA A 202 7.43 2.11 4.95
C ALA A 202 7.32 0.92 3.98
N ILE A 203 8.30 0.75 3.08
CA ILE A 203 8.17 -0.22 1.98
C ILE A 203 8.11 -1.68 2.46
N VAL A 204 8.88 -2.05 3.49
CA VAL A 204 8.88 -3.44 3.99
C VAL A 204 7.57 -3.81 4.68
N PRO A 205 7.01 -3.02 5.61
CA PRO A 205 5.65 -3.25 6.13
C PRO A 205 4.57 -3.27 5.05
N VAL A 206 4.68 -2.45 3.99
CA VAL A 206 3.76 -2.52 2.83
C VAL A 206 3.89 -3.87 2.13
N MET A 207 5.11 -4.37 1.87
CA MET A 207 5.31 -5.69 1.25
C MET A 207 4.77 -6.82 2.13
N ILE A 208 4.95 -6.75 3.45
CA ILE A 208 4.40 -7.72 4.40
C ILE A 208 2.87 -7.70 4.36
N ALA A 209 2.25 -6.51 4.39
CA ALA A 209 0.81 -6.36 4.28
C ALA A 209 0.29 -6.85 2.92
N ALA A 210 0.98 -6.53 1.81
CA ALA A 210 0.63 -7.00 0.47
C ALA A 210 0.73 -8.53 0.35
N ALA A 211 1.76 -9.16 0.92
CA ALA A 211 1.89 -10.62 0.96
C ALA A 211 0.72 -11.26 1.72
N THR A 212 0.38 -10.70 2.87
CA THR A 212 -0.73 -11.16 3.71
C THR A 212 -2.06 -11.01 3.00
N PHE A 213 -2.34 -9.85 2.42
CA PHE A 213 -3.57 -9.61 1.66
C PHE A 213 -3.61 -10.37 0.33
N GLY A 214 -2.48 -10.63 -0.30
CA GLY A 214 -2.40 -11.52 -1.47
C GLY A 214 -2.84 -12.93 -1.13
N LEU A 215 -2.41 -13.44 0.04
CA LEU A 215 -2.88 -14.74 0.55
C LEU A 215 -4.37 -14.69 0.91
N ILE A 216 -4.84 -13.67 1.62
CA ILE A 216 -6.27 -13.49 1.96
C ILE A 216 -7.11 -13.45 0.68
N ALA A 217 -6.72 -12.67 -0.31
CA ALA A 217 -7.42 -12.57 -1.59
C ALA A 217 -7.48 -13.92 -2.33
N TYR A 218 -6.38 -14.66 -2.34
CA TYR A 218 -6.33 -15.99 -2.92
C TYR A 218 -7.28 -16.97 -2.21
N LEU A 219 -7.29 -16.97 -0.88
CA LEU A 219 -8.12 -17.86 -0.06
C LEU A 219 -9.61 -17.48 -0.15
N SER A 220 -9.95 -16.20 -0.02
CA SER A 220 -11.33 -15.71 -0.12
C SER A 220 -11.90 -15.78 -1.54
N GLY A 221 -11.03 -15.74 -2.55
CA GLY A 221 -11.42 -15.89 -3.95
C GLY A 221 -11.59 -17.34 -4.43
N ASN A 222 -11.32 -18.33 -3.56
CA ASN A 222 -11.46 -19.75 -3.86
C ASN A 222 -12.54 -20.38 -2.96
N ALA A 223 -13.59 -20.90 -3.58
CA ALA A 223 -14.74 -21.46 -2.84
C ALA A 223 -14.35 -22.61 -1.89
N VAL A 224 -13.43 -23.49 -2.29
CA VAL A 224 -12.99 -24.63 -1.47
C VAL A 224 -12.23 -24.16 -0.23
N PHE A 225 -11.29 -23.24 -0.40
CA PHE A 225 -10.54 -22.69 0.72
C PHE A 225 -11.40 -21.81 1.62
N ALA A 226 -12.30 -21.02 1.04
CA ALA A 226 -13.21 -20.18 1.80
C ALA A 226 -14.13 -21.02 2.69
N ASP A 227 -14.69 -22.11 2.17
CA ASP A 227 -15.52 -23.06 2.91
C ASP A 227 -14.70 -23.75 4.03
N TYR A 228 -13.52 -24.29 3.69
CA TYR A 228 -12.65 -24.95 4.68
C TYR A 228 -12.25 -24.03 5.85
N LEU A 229 -11.90 -22.77 5.54
CA LEU A 229 -11.52 -21.76 6.53
C LEU A 229 -12.73 -21.10 7.20
N GLN A 230 -13.92 -21.31 6.63
CA GLN A 230 -15.19 -20.69 7.05
C GLN A 230 -15.12 -19.13 6.96
N ILE A 231 -14.39 -18.64 5.96
CA ILE A 231 -14.36 -17.21 5.60
C ILE A 231 -15.35 -16.93 4.48
N HIS A 232 -15.66 -15.67 4.28
CA HIS A 232 -16.58 -15.26 3.22
C HIS A 232 -15.95 -15.46 1.83
N PHE A 233 -16.64 -16.22 0.97
CA PHE A 233 -16.24 -16.36 -0.43
C PHE A 233 -16.61 -15.11 -1.22
N VAL A 234 -15.63 -14.48 -1.84
CA VAL A 234 -15.80 -13.31 -2.71
C VAL A 234 -15.23 -13.65 -4.08
N ALA A 235 -16.11 -14.06 -4.98
CA ALA A 235 -15.72 -14.50 -6.31
C ALA A 235 -14.89 -13.46 -7.06
N GLY A 236 -13.78 -13.88 -7.65
CA GLY A 236 -12.90 -13.04 -8.46
C GLY A 236 -11.79 -12.31 -7.70
N THR A 237 -11.85 -12.19 -6.38
CA THR A 237 -10.82 -11.49 -5.60
C THR A 237 -9.46 -12.19 -5.62
N GLY A 238 -9.42 -13.49 -5.92
CA GLY A 238 -8.16 -14.24 -6.05
C GLY A 238 -7.15 -13.61 -7.03
N GLU A 239 -7.62 -12.91 -8.07
CA GLU A 239 -6.76 -12.21 -9.03
C GLU A 239 -5.97 -11.05 -8.40
N ILE A 240 -6.44 -10.48 -7.28
CA ILE A 240 -5.71 -9.43 -6.55
C ILE A 240 -4.36 -9.96 -6.04
N ALA A 241 -4.23 -11.27 -5.81
CA ALA A 241 -2.94 -11.87 -5.43
C ALA A 241 -1.83 -11.58 -6.46
N VAL A 242 -2.18 -11.53 -7.76
CA VAL A 242 -1.22 -11.19 -8.83
C VAL A 242 -0.75 -9.73 -8.70
N VAL A 243 -1.66 -8.82 -8.35
CA VAL A 243 -1.34 -7.40 -8.10
C VAL A 243 -0.45 -7.27 -6.86
N CYS A 244 -0.78 -7.98 -5.78
CA CYS A 244 0.03 -8.01 -4.55
C CYS A 244 1.45 -8.57 -4.85
N GLY A 245 1.56 -9.61 -5.68
CA GLY A 245 2.85 -10.12 -6.15
C GLY A 245 3.67 -9.06 -6.89
N ALA A 246 3.02 -8.30 -7.80
CA ALA A 246 3.68 -7.18 -8.48
C ALA A 246 4.21 -6.12 -7.51
N VAL A 247 3.42 -5.78 -6.48
CA VAL A 247 3.83 -4.81 -5.44
C VAL A 247 5.02 -5.33 -4.64
N ILE A 248 5.01 -6.60 -4.25
CA ILE A 248 6.14 -7.21 -3.52
C ILE A 248 7.41 -7.16 -4.38
N GLY A 249 7.32 -7.55 -5.64
CA GLY A 249 8.45 -7.53 -6.57
C GLY A 249 9.00 -6.12 -6.79
N ALA A 250 8.12 -5.16 -7.08
CA ALA A 250 8.50 -3.75 -7.25
C ALA A 250 9.09 -3.16 -5.96
N GLY A 251 8.50 -3.52 -4.80
CA GLY A 251 8.98 -3.11 -3.48
C GLY A 251 10.37 -3.65 -3.15
N LEU A 252 10.65 -4.92 -3.46
CA LEU A 252 11.98 -5.50 -3.29
C LEU A 252 13.01 -4.79 -4.19
N GLY A 253 12.65 -4.54 -5.45
CA GLY A 253 13.51 -3.78 -6.36
C GLY A 253 13.74 -2.35 -5.89
N PHE A 254 12.72 -1.68 -5.36
CA PHE A 254 12.85 -0.34 -4.79
C PHE A 254 13.70 -0.34 -3.52
N LEU A 255 13.50 -1.30 -2.62
CA LEU A 255 14.26 -1.43 -1.37
C LEU A 255 15.77 -1.54 -1.63
N TRP A 256 16.18 -2.16 -2.72
CA TRP A 256 17.59 -2.21 -3.12
C TRP A 256 18.24 -0.82 -3.22
N PHE A 257 17.45 0.19 -3.65
CA PHE A 257 17.93 1.56 -3.80
C PHE A 257 17.54 2.47 -2.61
N ASN A 258 16.57 2.05 -1.80
CA ASN A 258 16.06 2.81 -0.66
C ASN A 258 16.59 2.33 0.69
N ALA A 259 17.33 1.18 0.74
CA ALA A 259 18.02 0.75 1.95
C ALA A 259 19.06 1.79 2.39
N PRO A 260 19.25 2.01 3.71
CA PRO A 260 20.17 3.01 4.22
C PRO A 260 21.63 2.80 3.79
N PRO A 261 22.35 3.84 3.28
CA PRO A 261 21.84 5.18 2.95
C PRO A 261 21.07 5.21 1.64
N ALA A 262 19.87 5.77 1.63
CA ALA A 262 18.99 5.73 0.48
C ALA A 262 19.52 6.52 -0.74
N ALA A 263 19.53 5.87 -1.91
CA ALA A 263 19.83 6.51 -3.19
C ALA A 263 18.63 7.29 -3.76
N ILE A 264 17.41 7.00 -3.28
CA ILE A 264 16.15 7.62 -3.67
C ILE A 264 15.11 7.46 -2.56
N PHE A 265 14.29 8.49 -2.30
CA PHE A 265 13.13 8.43 -1.41
C PHE A 265 11.86 8.06 -2.16
N MET A 266 10.93 7.36 -1.48
CA MET A 266 9.68 6.92 -2.07
C MET A 266 8.80 8.11 -2.48
N GLY A 267 8.65 9.08 -1.58
CA GLY A 267 7.81 10.26 -1.73
C GLY A 267 6.31 9.96 -1.62
N ASP A 268 5.51 11.02 -1.66
CA ASP A 268 4.06 10.92 -1.59
C ASP A 268 3.49 10.13 -2.78
N THR A 269 4.18 10.16 -3.93
CA THR A 269 3.86 9.35 -5.13
C THR A 269 3.74 7.86 -4.81
N GLY A 270 4.68 7.31 -4.03
CA GLY A 270 4.70 5.88 -3.71
C GLY A 270 3.86 5.56 -2.49
N SER A 271 4.02 6.32 -1.42
CA SER A 271 3.39 6.03 -0.13
C SER A 271 1.86 6.11 -0.17
N LEU A 272 1.29 7.15 -0.81
CA LEU A 272 -0.17 7.25 -1.01
C LEU A 272 -0.69 6.14 -1.91
N ALA A 273 0.00 5.85 -3.02
CA ALA A 273 -0.39 4.80 -3.94
C ALA A 273 -0.47 3.43 -3.27
N LEU A 274 0.58 3.06 -2.53
CA LEU A 274 0.68 1.76 -1.88
C LEU A 274 -0.32 1.61 -0.73
N GLY A 275 -0.53 2.67 0.07
CA GLY A 275 -1.54 2.66 1.11
C GLY A 275 -2.97 2.60 0.54
N GLY A 276 -3.27 3.36 -0.53
CA GLY A 276 -4.53 3.28 -1.26
C GLY A 276 -4.77 1.89 -1.85
N MET A 277 -3.74 1.25 -2.40
CA MET A 277 -3.78 -0.13 -2.88
C MET A 277 -4.15 -1.13 -1.79
N LEU A 278 -3.53 -1.04 -0.60
CA LEU A 278 -3.86 -1.90 0.54
C LEU A 278 -5.30 -1.68 1.00
N GLY A 279 -5.74 -0.42 1.09
CA GLY A 279 -7.13 -0.08 1.42
C GLY A 279 -8.12 -0.63 0.41
N ALA A 280 -7.87 -0.46 -0.90
CA ALA A 280 -8.72 -0.99 -1.96
C ALA A 280 -8.78 -2.52 -1.95
N THR A 281 -7.64 -3.18 -1.67
CA THR A 281 -7.57 -4.64 -1.54
C THR A 281 -8.41 -5.14 -0.35
N ALA A 282 -8.31 -4.48 0.80
CA ALA A 282 -9.08 -4.84 1.99
C ALA A 282 -10.60 -4.68 1.76
N VAL A 283 -11.02 -3.57 1.14
CA VAL A 283 -12.43 -3.32 0.79
C VAL A 283 -12.95 -4.33 -0.24
N ALA A 284 -12.13 -4.68 -1.24
CA ALA A 284 -12.48 -5.68 -2.26
C ALA A 284 -12.65 -7.08 -1.67
N THR A 285 -11.78 -7.47 -0.73
CA THR A 285 -11.78 -8.78 -0.07
C THR A 285 -12.69 -8.87 1.14
N LYS A 286 -13.34 -7.77 1.56
CA LYS A 286 -14.19 -7.68 2.78
C LYS A 286 -13.41 -7.95 4.08
N HIS A 287 -12.17 -7.46 4.14
CA HIS A 287 -11.29 -7.62 5.29
C HIS A 287 -10.80 -6.25 5.81
N GLU A 288 -11.70 -5.25 5.85
CA GLU A 288 -11.38 -3.87 6.21
C GLU A 288 -10.85 -3.75 7.65
N ILE A 289 -11.48 -4.46 8.60
CA ILE A 289 -11.03 -4.47 10.01
C ILE A 289 -9.70 -5.22 10.14
N VAL A 290 -9.52 -6.29 9.36
CA VAL A 290 -8.26 -7.05 9.35
C VAL A 290 -7.10 -6.19 8.83
N LEU A 291 -7.36 -5.23 7.92
CA LEU A 291 -6.35 -4.25 7.50
C LEU A 291 -5.86 -3.41 8.69
N ALA A 292 -6.72 -3.02 9.61
CA ALA A 292 -6.30 -2.27 10.80
C ALA A 292 -5.37 -3.10 11.71
N ILE A 293 -5.47 -4.44 11.68
CA ILE A 293 -4.58 -5.35 12.41
C ILE A 293 -3.27 -5.54 11.63
N ILE A 294 -3.33 -5.98 10.38
CA ILE A 294 -2.16 -6.23 9.53
C ILE A 294 -1.35 -4.94 9.33
N GLY A 295 -2.04 -3.85 9.05
CA GLY A 295 -1.49 -2.51 8.91
C GLY A 295 -1.35 -1.75 10.24
N GLY A 296 -1.39 -2.45 11.39
CA GLY A 296 -1.40 -1.82 12.71
C GLY A 296 -0.20 -0.92 12.99
N LEU A 297 0.92 -1.16 12.34
CA LEU A 297 2.06 -0.25 12.37
C LEU A 297 1.69 1.12 11.76
N PHE A 298 1.06 1.14 10.59
CA PHE A 298 0.61 2.37 9.95
C PHE A 298 -0.48 3.07 10.77
N VAL A 299 -1.38 2.28 11.39
CA VAL A 299 -2.38 2.80 12.33
C VAL A 299 -1.71 3.46 13.53
N LEU A 300 -0.69 2.84 14.11
CA LEU A 300 0.07 3.38 15.25
C LEU A 300 0.72 4.72 14.89
N GLU A 301 1.35 4.80 13.72
CA GLU A 301 1.97 6.03 13.22
C GLU A 301 0.93 7.15 13.06
N ALA A 302 -0.18 6.87 12.37
CA ALA A 302 -1.24 7.86 12.17
C ALA A 302 -1.90 8.30 13.48
N VAL A 303 -2.21 7.36 14.37
CA VAL A 303 -2.82 7.64 15.69
C VAL A 303 -1.87 8.47 16.55
N SER A 304 -0.57 8.22 16.50
CA SER A 304 0.42 9.02 17.23
C SER A 304 0.38 10.51 16.83
N VAL A 305 0.21 10.78 15.52
CA VAL A 305 0.07 12.15 15.01
C VAL A 305 -1.26 12.76 15.47
N ILE A 306 -2.37 12.01 15.38
CA ILE A 306 -3.69 12.48 15.82
C ILE A 306 -3.66 12.85 17.30
N ILE A 307 -3.12 11.98 18.16
CA ILE A 307 -2.99 12.23 19.60
C ILE A 307 -2.11 13.45 19.86
N GLN A 308 -0.97 13.55 19.20
CA GLN A 308 -0.05 14.69 19.36
C GLN A 308 -0.73 16.03 19.01
N VAL A 309 -1.40 16.08 17.84
CA VAL A 309 -2.07 17.27 17.36
C VAL A 309 -3.26 17.64 18.26
N ALA A 310 -4.07 16.66 18.68
CA ALA A 310 -5.19 16.88 19.57
C ALA A 310 -4.73 17.39 20.94
N SER A 311 -3.73 16.76 21.56
CA SER A 311 -3.17 17.20 22.84
C SER A 311 -2.61 18.60 22.76
N PHE A 312 -1.82 18.91 21.72
CA PHE A 312 -1.22 20.22 21.57
C PHE A 312 -2.26 21.34 21.37
N LYS A 313 -3.31 21.08 20.58
CA LYS A 313 -4.41 22.02 20.37
C LYS A 313 -5.26 22.24 21.64
N LEU A 314 -5.50 21.20 22.44
CA LEU A 314 -6.37 21.26 23.61
C LEU A 314 -5.63 21.74 24.87
N THR A 315 -4.36 21.35 25.05
CA THR A 315 -3.63 21.54 26.30
C THR A 315 -2.34 22.35 26.17
N GLY A 316 -1.87 22.62 24.92
CA GLY A 316 -0.57 23.24 24.67
C GLY A 316 0.63 22.32 24.95
N LYS A 317 0.39 21.04 25.32
CA LYS A 317 1.45 20.10 25.71
C LYS A 317 1.62 18.98 24.66
N ARG A 318 2.85 18.57 24.46
CA ARG A 318 3.20 17.41 23.61
C ARG A 318 3.11 16.13 24.44
N VAL A 319 2.50 15.07 23.88
CA VAL A 319 2.48 13.70 24.46
C VAL A 319 3.77 12.97 24.09
N PHE A 320 4.13 13.03 22.83
CA PHE A 320 5.37 12.43 22.32
C PHE A 320 6.44 13.52 22.14
N LYS A 321 7.72 13.17 22.21
CA LYS A 321 8.82 14.09 21.88
C LYS A 321 8.68 14.65 20.48
N MET A 322 8.32 13.77 19.51
CA MET A 322 7.96 14.10 18.13
C MET A 322 6.95 13.07 17.62
N ALA A 323 6.12 13.45 16.65
CA ALA A 323 5.23 12.57 15.91
C ALA A 323 5.47 12.76 14.41
N PRO A 324 5.36 11.71 13.58
CA PRO A 324 4.94 10.35 13.90
C PRO A 324 5.87 9.61 14.88
N ILE A 325 5.42 8.42 15.40
CA ILE A 325 6.05 7.79 16.58
C ILE A 325 7.48 7.28 16.32
N HIS A 326 7.86 6.98 15.08
CA HIS A 326 9.25 6.60 14.75
C HIS A 326 10.24 7.69 15.15
N HIS A 327 9.92 8.97 14.95
CA HIS A 327 10.75 10.09 15.39
C HIS A 327 10.84 10.21 16.92
N HIS A 328 9.78 9.79 17.65
CA HIS A 328 9.85 9.73 19.11
C HIS A 328 10.97 8.80 19.57
N PHE A 329 11.11 7.63 18.96
CA PHE A 329 12.17 6.67 19.31
C PHE A 329 13.57 7.16 18.90
N GLU A 330 13.72 7.87 17.78
CA GLU A 330 14.98 8.54 17.43
C GLU A 330 15.37 9.57 18.51
N HIS A 331 14.42 10.37 18.99
CA HIS A 331 14.63 11.32 20.09
C HIS A 331 14.86 10.65 21.46
N LEU A 332 14.58 9.36 21.61
CA LEU A 332 14.96 8.53 22.77
C LEU A 332 16.36 7.93 22.62
N GLY A 333 17.04 8.15 21.48
CA GLY A 333 18.41 7.70 21.24
C GLY A 333 18.51 6.38 20.46
N TRP A 334 17.42 5.87 19.87
CA TRP A 334 17.51 4.73 18.95
C TRP A 334 18.10 5.18 17.61
N THR A 335 18.97 4.35 17.04
CA THR A 335 19.47 4.59 15.69
C THR A 335 18.37 4.34 14.66
N GLU A 336 18.44 5.00 13.49
CA GLU A 336 17.51 4.80 12.39
C GLU A 336 17.32 3.31 12.05
N SER A 337 18.42 2.56 11.93
CA SER A 337 18.36 1.11 11.65
C SER A 337 17.66 0.32 12.75
N GLN A 338 17.81 0.71 14.03
CA GLN A 338 17.12 0.04 15.12
C GLN A 338 15.61 0.28 15.06
N VAL A 339 15.16 1.50 14.74
CA VAL A 339 13.74 1.81 14.56
C VAL A 339 13.19 0.99 13.41
N VAL A 340 13.84 1.06 12.25
CA VAL A 340 13.40 0.38 11.01
C VAL A 340 13.25 -1.12 11.22
N ILE A 341 14.31 -1.80 11.72
CA ILE A 341 14.27 -3.27 11.90
C ILE A 341 13.21 -3.69 12.93
N ARG A 342 13.09 -2.96 14.05
CA ARG A 342 12.10 -3.28 15.09
C ARG A 342 10.67 -3.10 14.58
N PHE A 343 10.44 -2.08 13.76
CA PHE A 343 9.13 -1.84 13.14
C PHE A 343 8.79 -2.90 12.10
N TRP A 344 9.78 -3.42 11.35
CA TRP A 344 9.57 -4.57 10.47
C TRP A 344 9.16 -5.81 11.26
N ILE A 345 9.81 -6.07 12.41
CA ILE A 345 9.44 -7.20 13.28
C ILE A 345 8.00 -7.04 13.78
N ILE A 346 7.61 -5.83 14.21
CA ILE A 346 6.24 -5.54 14.63
C ILE A 346 5.26 -5.79 13.48
N ALA A 347 5.59 -5.35 12.27
CA ALA A 347 4.74 -5.56 11.09
C ALA A 347 4.55 -7.06 10.78
N VAL A 348 5.61 -7.88 10.89
CA VAL A 348 5.51 -9.34 10.75
C VAL A 348 4.60 -9.95 11.81
N VAL A 349 4.74 -9.57 13.08
CA VAL A 349 3.89 -10.06 14.17
C VAL A 349 2.43 -9.69 13.92
N LEU A 350 2.15 -8.46 13.53
CA LEU A 350 0.80 -7.99 13.21
C LEU A 350 0.20 -8.72 12.00
N ALA A 351 1.01 -9.00 10.99
CA ALA A 351 0.59 -9.80 9.84
C ALA A 351 0.19 -11.23 10.25
N LEU A 352 0.98 -11.87 11.12
CA LEU A 352 0.65 -13.20 11.65
C LEU A 352 -0.62 -13.17 12.51
N VAL A 353 -0.81 -12.15 13.35
CA VAL A 353 -2.06 -11.95 14.09
C VAL A 353 -3.23 -11.77 13.13
N GLY A 354 -3.08 -10.95 12.08
CA GLY A 354 -4.11 -10.78 11.07
C GLY A 354 -4.46 -12.08 10.34
N LEU A 355 -3.47 -12.90 9.96
CA LEU A 355 -3.72 -14.23 9.38
C LEU A 355 -4.42 -15.18 10.35
N ALA A 356 -4.07 -15.14 11.64
CA ALA A 356 -4.73 -15.96 12.65
C ALA A 356 -6.23 -15.66 12.74
N THR A 357 -6.67 -14.42 12.46
CA THR A 357 -8.10 -14.06 12.45
C THR A 357 -8.91 -14.84 11.42
N LEU A 358 -8.28 -15.38 10.37
CA LEU A 358 -8.99 -16.16 9.34
C LEU A 358 -9.55 -17.49 9.87
N LYS A 359 -8.97 -18.03 10.95
CA LYS A 359 -9.39 -19.31 11.54
C LYS A 359 -9.95 -19.18 12.96
N LEU A 360 -9.74 -18.06 13.63
CA LEU A 360 -10.25 -17.79 14.99
C LEU A 360 -11.71 -17.29 14.95
N ARG A 361 -12.59 -18.05 14.30
CA ARG A 361 -14.01 -17.71 14.18
C ARG A 361 -14.90 -18.78 14.81
#